data_da54a8b5a20d5940a735eb601602ebed
#
_entry.id   da54a8b5a20d5940a735eb601602ebed
#
_cell.length_a   1.000
_cell.length_b   1.000
_cell.length_c   1.000
_cell.angle_alpha   90.00
_cell.angle_beta   90.00
_cell.angle_gamma   90.00
#
_symmetry.space_group_name_H-M   'P 1'
#
loop_
_entity.id
_entity.type
_entity.pdbx_description
1 polymer ?
#
loop_
_entity_poly.entity_id
_entity_poly.type
_entity_poly.pdbx_seq_one_letter_code
_entity_poly.pdbx_strand_id
1 'polypeptide(L)'
;MTNPEFSSIEDFAIAMDEHDPLRNYRDRFLFPKTANGEHCVYLCGHSLGLQPITAAEYIEQELKDWAELGVEGHFQAANAWMPYHRLLTEQTAALVGAKPIEVVVMNSLTVNLHLMMVSFYRPTPARHKIVVESGAFPSDQYAVKSQIAFHGYDPASSLIELSPRPGESCLRDEEINLLIERSGDEIALILLGGVNYATGQAFDMKELRTQVMLRAARLASIWRMRPATCI
;
A
#
# COMPACT_ATOMS: atom_id res chain seq x y z
N MET A 1 -30.87 -6.12 -1.27
CA MET A 1 -31.07 -4.95 -0.41
C MET A 1 -30.99 -3.75 -1.33
N THR A 2 -32.03 -2.92 -1.42
CA THR A 2 -32.01 -1.67 -2.18
C THR A 2 -31.03 -0.72 -1.48
N ASN A 3 -30.06 -0.18 -2.22
CA ASN A 3 -29.21 0.87 -1.67
C ASN A 3 -30.10 2.00 -1.16
N PRO A 4 -29.88 2.51 0.06
CA PRO A 4 -30.64 3.65 0.55
C PRO A 4 -30.39 4.86 -0.36
N GLU A 5 -31.43 5.64 -0.60
CA GLU A 5 -31.32 6.88 -1.34
C GLU A 5 -30.44 7.85 -0.54
N PHE A 6 -29.38 8.33 -1.14
CA PHE A 6 -28.39 9.19 -0.47
C PHE A 6 -29.00 10.55 -0.11
N SER A 7 -28.77 11.00 1.13
CA SER A 7 -29.16 12.34 1.60
C SER A 7 -27.97 13.02 2.29
N SER A 8 -27.86 14.33 2.14
CA SER A 8 -26.79 15.14 2.77
C SER A 8 -27.21 15.70 4.14
N ILE A 9 -28.32 15.24 4.71
CA ILE A 9 -28.78 15.69 6.04
C ILE A 9 -28.14 14.85 7.14
N GLU A 10 -27.93 15.48 8.29
CA GLU A 10 -27.27 14.87 9.44
C GLU A 10 -28.01 13.64 9.96
N ASP A 11 -29.36 13.70 10.04
CA ASP A 11 -30.18 12.58 10.50
C ASP A 11 -29.97 11.32 9.66
N PHE A 12 -29.73 11.47 8.34
CA PHE A 12 -29.41 10.34 7.48
C PHE A 12 -28.05 9.72 7.86
N ALA A 13 -27.02 10.54 8.11
CA ALA A 13 -25.71 10.06 8.51
C ALA A 13 -25.78 9.34 9.87
N ILE A 14 -26.49 9.90 10.86
CA ILE A 14 -26.74 9.28 12.17
C ILE A 14 -27.41 7.92 12.00
N ALA A 15 -28.49 7.86 11.20
CA ALA A 15 -29.18 6.60 10.95
C ALA A 15 -28.30 5.54 10.27
N MET A 16 -27.41 5.95 9.36
CA MET A 16 -26.45 5.05 8.74
C MET A 16 -25.42 4.53 9.75
N ASP A 17 -24.90 5.39 10.63
CA ASP A 17 -23.97 4.99 11.68
C ASP A 17 -24.61 4.01 12.68
N GLU A 18 -25.89 4.23 13.04
CA GLU A 18 -26.63 3.33 13.93
C GLU A 18 -26.83 1.93 13.35
N HIS A 19 -26.95 1.85 12.03
CA HIS A 19 -27.16 0.58 11.31
C HIS A 19 -25.85 -0.05 10.81
N ASP A 20 -24.70 0.60 11.00
CA ASP A 20 -23.41 0.05 10.60
C ASP A 20 -23.03 -1.16 11.47
N PRO A 21 -22.87 -2.35 10.88
CA PRO A 21 -22.44 -3.55 11.61
C PRO A 21 -21.03 -3.40 12.22
N LEU A 22 -20.24 -2.46 11.73
CA LEU A 22 -18.88 -2.21 12.20
C LEU A 22 -18.79 -1.12 13.29
N ARG A 23 -19.89 -0.45 13.65
CA ARG A 23 -19.90 0.67 14.61
C ARG A 23 -19.16 0.38 15.92
N ASN A 24 -19.29 -0.85 16.45
CA ASN A 24 -18.67 -1.24 17.72
C ASN A 24 -17.14 -1.38 17.63
N TYR A 25 -16.57 -1.46 16.44
CA TYR A 25 -15.12 -1.48 16.26
C TYR A 25 -14.46 -0.15 16.56
N ARG A 26 -15.22 0.96 16.53
CA ARG A 26 -14.73 2.29 16.91
C ARG A 26 -14.13 2.29 18.30
N ASP A 27 -14.74 1.58 19.25
CA ASP A 27 -14.30 1.53 20.65
C ASP A 27 -13.00 0.75 20.86
N ARG A 28 -12.49 0.10 19.81
CA ARG A 28 -11.20 -0.60 19.86
C ARG A 28 -10.01 0.28 19.56
N PHE A 29 -10.21 1.58 19.32
CA PHE A 29 -9.17 2.52 18.93
C PHE A 29 -9.17 3.75 19.81
N LEU A 30 -7.97 4.31 20.02
CA LEU A 30 -7.77 5.60 20.71
C LEU A 30 -7.86 6.73 19.69
N PHE A 31 -8.72 7.72 19.97
CA PHE A 31 -8.91 8.87 19.10
C PHE A 31 -8.11 10.07 19.62
N PRO A 32 -7.41 10.82 18.76
CA PRO A 32 -6.84 12.12 19.12
C PRO A 32 -7.94 13.04 19.62
N LYS A 33 -7.58 13.94 20.52
CA LYS A 33 -8.50 14.93 21.08
C LYS A 33 -8.24 16.30 20.49
N THR A 34 -9.31 17.06 20.31
CA THR A 34 -9.27 18.49 19.99
C THR A 34 -8.76 19.29 21.19
N ALA A 35 -8.47 20.57 20.99
CA ALA A 35 -8.10 21.48 22.09
C ALA A 35 -9.17 21.57 23.19
N ASN A 36 -10.44 21.31 22.87
CA ASN A 36 -11.56 21.31 23.80
C ASN A 36 -11.75 19.95 24.51
N GLY A 37 -10.89 18.95 24.23
CA GLY A 37 -10.96 17.62 24.84
C GLY A 37 -11.93 16.65 24.17
N GLU A 38 -12.62 17.04 23.11
CA GLU A 38 -13.51 16.19 22.30
C GLU A 38 -12.72 15.31 21.35
N HIS A 39 -13.28 14.18 20.91
CA HIS A 39 -12.66 13.34 19.91
C HIS A 39 -12.61 14.03 18.55
N CYS A 40 -11.44 13.99 17.89
CA CYS A 40 -11.31 14.46 16.52
C CYS A 40 -12.10 13.57 15.57
N VAL A 41 -12.66 14.15 14.52
CA VAL A 41 -13.07 13.41 13.32
C VAL A 41 -11.79 13.00 12.58
N TYR A 42 -11.42 11.72 12.68
CA TYR A 42 -10.14 11.22 12.16
C TYR A 42 -10.35 10.47 10.84
N LEU A 43 -9.99 11.11 9.73
CA LEU A 43 -10.11 10.57 8.38
C LEU A 43 -8.75 10.31 7.71
N CYS A 44 -7.66 10.31 8.50
CA CYS A 44 -6.29 10.14 8.01
C CYS A 44 -5.76 8.71 8.13
N GLY A 45 -6.62 7.71 8.28
CA GLY A 45 -6.24 6.30 8.44
C GLY A 45 -5.38 5.74 7.30
N HIS A 46 -5.46 6.34 6.12
CA HIS A 46 -4.61 6.03 4.98
C HIS A 46 -3.13 6.44 5.16
N SER A 47 -2.85 7.42 6.02
CA SER A 47 -1.48 7.86 6.34
C SER A 47 -0.98 7.15 7.59
N LEU A 48 -1.72 7.25 8.69
CA LEU A 48 -1.46 6.57 9.95
C LEU A 48 -2.79 6.14 10.56
N GLY A 49 -2.98 4.83 10.77
CA GLY A 49 -4.16 4.31 11.46
C GLY A 49 -4.23 4.78 12.91
N LEU A 50 -5.44 4.79 13.47
CA LEU A 50 -5.61 5.03 14.89
C LEU A 50 -4.93 3.92 15.70
N GLN A 51 -4.41 4.27 16.88
CA GLN A 51 -3.78 3.31 17.77
C GLN A 51 -4.85 2.34 18.33
N PRO A 52 -4.71 1.01 18.13
CA PRO A 52 -5.53 0.03 18.85
C PRO A 52 -5.31 0.15 20.36
N ILE A 53 -6.36 -0.01 21.15
CA ILE A 53 -6.26 0.05 22.64
C ILE A 53 -5.35 -1.03 23.20
N THR A 54 -5.23 -2.18 22.50
CA THR A 54 -4.38 -3.32 22.89
C THR A 54 -2.92 -3.14 22.52
N ALA A 55 -2.53 -2.08 21.80
CA ALA A 55 -1.15 -1.92 21.32
C ALA A 55 -0.12 -1.87 22.45
N ALA A 56 -0.47 -1.23 23.58
CA ALA A 56 0.40 -1.14 24.76
C ALA A 56 0.67 -2.53 25.37
N GLU A 57 -0.36 -3.37 25.47
CA GLU A 57 -0.26 -4.72 26.03
C GLU A 57 0.69 -5.60 25.21
N TYR A 58 0.63 -5.52 23.88
CA TYR A 58 1.56 -6.25 23.02
C TYR A 58 3.01 -5.79 23.20
N ILE A 59 3.23 -4.48 23.30
CA ILE A 59 4.59 -3.94 23.51
C ILE A 59 5.12 -4.33 24.90
N GLU A 60 4.29 -4.24 25.93
CA GLU A 60 4.65 -4.64 27.30
C GLU A 60 5.00 -6.13 27.38
N GLN A 61 4.27 -6.99 26.67
CA GLN A 61 4.57 -8.41 26.60
C GLN A 61 5.95 -8.67 25.95
N GLU A 62 6.27 -8.00 24.87
CA GLU A 62 7.58 -8.15 24.22
C GLU A 62 8.74 -7.66 25.11
N LEU A 63 8.53 -6.53 25.84
CA LEU A 63 9.52 -6.03 26.80
C LEU A 63 9.72 -7.00 27.97
N LYS A 64 8.64 -7.61 28.46
CA LYS A 64 8.68 -8.63 29.51
C LYS A 64 9.43 -9.87 29.04
N ASP A 65 9.08 -10.40 27.89
CA ASP A 65 9.74 -11.59 27.33
C ASP A 65 11.24 -11.34 27.14
N TRP A 66 11.62 -10.16 26.67
CA TRP A 66 13.04 -9.79 26.53
C TRP A 66 13.74 -9.75 27.89
N ALA A 67 13.12 -9.14 28.89
CA ALA A 67 13.72 -9.06 30.23
C ALA A 67 13.88 -10.42 30.92
N GLU A 68 12.92 -11.31 30.73
CA GLU A 68 12.89 -12.62 31.40
C GLU A 68 13.66 -13.71 30.65
N LEU A 69 13.65 -13.68 29.33
CA LEU A 69 14.16 -14.76 28.48
C LEU A 69 15.49 -14.40 27.78
N GLY A 70 15.79 -13.12 27.57
CA GLY A 70 16.96 -12.71 26.81
C GLY A 70 17.00 -13.37 25.43
N VAL A 71 18.11 -14.05 25.08
CA VAL A 71 18.28 -14.72 23.78
C VAL A 71 17.29 -15.88 23.57
N GLU A 72 16.80 -16.50 24.63
CA GLU A 72 15.83 -17.59 24.54
C GLU A 72 14.45 -17.10 24.04
N GLY A 73 14.18 -15.80 24.10
CA GLY A 73 12.98 -15.19 23.52
C GLY A 73 12.80 -15.47 22.03
N HIS A 74 13.88 -15.79 21.30
CA HIS A 74 13.79 -16.24 19.92
C HIS A 74 12.89 -17.47 19.72
N PHE A 75 12.79 -18.32 20.75
CA PHE A 75 12.08 -19.59 20.69
C PHE A 75 10.97 -19.75 21.74
N GLN A 76 11.09 -19.09 22.88
CA GLN A 76 10.25 -19.30 24.06
C GLN A 76 9.36 -18.11 24.43
N ALA A 77 9.52 -16.94 23.78
CA ALA A 77 8.63 -15.80 23.98
C ALA A 77 7.18 -16.15 23.63
N ALA A 78 6.23 -15.43 24.21
CA ALA A 78 4.81 -15.56 23.88
C ALA A 78 4.56 -15.42 22.37
N ASN A 79 5.26 -14.50 21.74
CA ASN A 79 5.37 -14.37 20.29
C ASN A 79 6.82 -14.65 19.89
N ALA A 80 7.20 -15.91 19.74
CA ALA A 80 8.59 -16.31 19.46
C ALA A 80 9.17 -15.52 18.28
N TRP A 81 10.36 -14.91 18.47
CA TRP A 81 10.91 -13.94 17.53
C TRP A 81 11.48 -14.56 16.25
N MET A 82 11.95 -15.80 16.29
CA MET A 82 12.49 -16.49 15.12
C MET A 82 11.42 -16.66 14.00
N PRO A 83 10.21 -17.16 14.27
CA PRO A 83 9.14 -17.27 13.29
C PRO A 83 8.24 -16.03 13.19
N TYR A 84 8.61 -14.89 13.78
CA TYR A 84 7.76 -13.69 13.92
C TYR A 84 7.11 -13.26 12.61
N HIS A 85 7.84 -13.33 11.50
CA HIS A 85 7.34 -13.03 10.17
C HIS A 85 6.13 -13.87 9.72
N ARG A 86 5.85 -15.00 10.39
CA ARG A 86 4.74 -15.92 10.07
C ARG A 86 3.45 -15.56 10.79
N LEU A 87 3.52 -14.82 11.90
CA LEU A 87 2.38 -14.58 12.80
C LEU A 87 1.21 -13.90 12.08
N LEU A 88 1.50 -13.02 11.12
CA LEU A 88 0.51 -12.24 10.39
C LEU A 88 0.31 -12.69 8.94
N THR A 89 0.97 -13.76 8.51
CA THR A 89 0.98 -14.19 7.09
C THR A 89 -0.42 -14.57 6.61
N GLU A 90 -1.14 -15.40 7.36
CA GLU A 90 -2.46 -15.88 6.93
C GLU A 90 -3.50 -14.77 6.90
N GLN A 91 -3.53 -13.93 7.94
CA GLN A 91 -4.45 -12.80 8.03
C GLN A 91 -4.17 -11.78 6.91
N THR A 92 -2.90 -11.49 6.65
CA THR A 92 -2.52 -10.58 5.57
C THR A 92 -2.85 -11.16 4.21
N ALA A 93 -2.61 -12.46 4.00
CA ALA A 93 -2.97 -13.14 2.76
C ALA A 93 -4.48 -13.08 2.49
N ALA A 94 -5.32 -13.29 3.50
CA ALA A 94 -6.77 -13.14 3.38
C ALA A 94 -7.18 -11.70 3.01
N LEU A 95 -6.54 -10.69 3.62
CA LEU A 95 -6.82 -9.28 3.34
C LEU A 95 -6.47 -8.85 1.92
N VAL A 96 -5.37 -9.37 1.36
CA VAL A 96 -4.89 -8.99 0.02
C VAL A 96 -5.33 -9.96 -1.08
N GLY A 97 -6.08 -11.01 -0.74
CA GLY A 97 -6.55 -12.01 -1.70
C GLY A 97 -5.43 -12.89 -2.28
N ALA A 98 -4.37 -13.14 -1.50
CA ALA A 98 -3.22 -13.95 -1.89
C ALA A 98 -3.20 -15.29 -1.13
N LYS A 99 -2.33 -16.21 -1.57
CA LYS A 99 -2.04 -17.43 -0.81
C LYS A 99 -1.01 -17.15 0.28
N PRO A 100 -1.03 -17.82 1.45
CA PRO A 100 -0.05 -17.60 2.50
C PRO A 100 1.41 -17.72 2.04
N ILE A 101 1.72 -18.63 1.13
CA ILE A 101 3.07 -18.80 0.57
C ILE A 101 3.54 -17.60 -0.27
N GLU A 102 2.63 -16.73 -0.70
CA GLU A 102 2.92 -15.54 -1.51
C GLU A 102 3.09 -14.28 -0.64
N VAL A 103 2.94 -14.39 0.69
CA VAL A 103 2.92 -13.26 1.60
C VAL A 103 3.98 -13.37 2.68
N VAL A 104 4.70 -12.29 2.90
CA VAL A 104 5.57 -12.07 4.05
C VAL A 104 5.36 -10.67 4.61
N VAL A 105 5.18 -10.59 5.92
CA VAL A 105 5.09 -9.30 6.64
C VAL A 105 6.48 -8.97 7.17
N MET A 106 7.07 -7.91 6.65
CA MET A 106 8.44 -7.52 7.01
C MET A 106 8.65 -6.02 6.78
N ASN A 107 9.63 -5.43 7.46
CA ASN A 107 10.18 -4.11 7.23
C ASN A 107 9.16 -2.95 7.06
N SER A 108 9.66 -1.77 6.73
CA SER A 108 8.85 -0.63 6.29
C SER A 108 8.62 -0.67 4.76
N LEU A 109 7.64 0.10 4.29
CA LEU A 109 7.31 0.19 2.87
C LEU A 109 8.53 0.56 2.01
N THR A 110 9.29 1.59 2.39
CA THR A 110 10.45 2.06 1.61
C THR A 110 11.54 1.00 1.52
N VAL A 111 11.84 0.29 2.62
CA VAL A 111 12.79 -0.82 2.61
C VAL A 111 12.31 -1.94 1.70
N ASN A 112 11.04 -2.33 1.81
CA ASN A 112 10.46 -3.38 0.96
C ASN A 112 10.48 -2.97 -0.51
N LEU A 113 10.20 -1.71 -0.84
CA LEU A 113 10.28 -1.19 -2.20
C LEU A 113 11.69 -1.36 -2.78
N HIS A 114 12.74 -0.99 -2.03
CA HIS A 114 14.13 -1.19 -2.46
C HIS A 114 14.47 -2.67 -2.66
N LEU A 115 14.07 -3.55 -1.72
CA LEU A 115 14.30 -5.00 -1.84
C LEU A 115 13.59 -5.60 -3.06
N MET A 116 12.35 -5.17 -3.32
CA MET A 116 11.60 -5.59 -4.50
C MET A 116 12.25 -5.09 -5.80
N MET A 117 12.74 -3.84 -5.83
CA MET A 117 13.45 -3.33 -7.01
C MET A 117 14.77 -4.06 -7.24
N VAL A 118 15.57 -4.35 -6.21
CA VAL A 118 16.78 -5.20 -6.33
C VAL A 118 16.43 -6.57 -6.93
N SER A 119 15.26 -7.12 -6.61
CA SER A 119 14.82 -8.43 -7.12
C SER A 119 14.23 -8.37 -8.53
N PHE A 120 13.43 -7.37 -8.84
CA PHE A 120 12.59 -7.34 -10.03
C PHE A 120 12.97 -6.30 -11.08
N TYR A 121 13.64 -5.21 -10.73
CA TYR A 121 14.17 -4.27 -11.70
C TYR A 121 15.49 -4.82 -12.25
N ARG A 122 15.43 -5.37 -13.44
CA ARG A 122 16.58 -5.97 -14.16
C ARG A 122 16.79 -5.23 -15.48
N PRO A 123 17.38 -4.02 -15.45
CA PRO A 123 17.52 -3.21 -16.64
C PRO A 123 18.57 -3.80 -17.59
N THR A 124 18.35 -3.54 -18.87
CA THR A 124 19.28 -3.79 -19.97
C THR A 124 19.39 -2.53 -20.81
N PRO A 125 20.40 -2.37 -21.68
CA PRO A 125 20.50 -1.18 -22.54
C PRO A 125 19.28 -0.89 -23.37
N ALA A 126 18.54 -1.92 -23.80
CA ALA A 126 17.31 -1.76 -24.56
C ALA A 126 16.06 -1.58 -23.70
N ARG A 127 16.08 -2.05 -22.44
CA ARG A 127 14.92 -2.12 -21.54
C ARG A 127 15.33 -1.69 -20.14
N HIS A 128 15.24 -0.41 -19.84
CA HIS A 128 15.67 0.14 -18.54
C HIS A 128 14.71 1.16 -17.94
N LYS A 129 13.64 1.54 -18.65
CA LYS A 129 12.72 2.55 -18.17
C LYS A 129 11.82 2.03 -17.06
N ILE A 130 11.53 2.92 -16.09
CA ILE A 130 10.52 2.69 -15.05
C ILE A 130 9.37 3.67 -15.26
N VAL A 131 8.14 3.17 -15.17
CA VAL A 131 6.92 3.97 -15.23
C VAL A 131 6.34 4.13 -13.84
N VAL A 132 5.98 5.35 -13.47
CA VAL A 132 5.30 5.70 -12.21
C VAL A 132 4.15 6.68 -12.49
N GLU A 133 3.28 6.88 -11.51
CA GLU A 133 2.31 8.00 -11.54
C GLU A 133 3.04 9.33 -11.34
N SER A 134 2.67 10.36 -12.09
CA SER A 134 3.10 11.72 -11.77
C SER A 134 2.54 12.12 -10.40
N GLY A 135 3.39 12.74 -9.56
CA GLY A 135 2.99 13.03 -8.19
C GLY A 135 2.90 11.80 -7.28
N ALA A 136 3.48 10.66 -7.66
CA ALA A 136 3.69 9.53 -6.76
C ALA A 136 4.34 9.99 -5.45
N PHE A 137 4.11 9.24 -4.37
CA PHE A 137 4.59 9.66 -3.05
C PHE A 137 6.10 9.93 -3.07
N PRO A 138 6.59 11.03 -2.46
CA PRO A 138 7.98 11.47 -2.61
C PRO A 138 9.04 10.39 -2.31
N SER A 139 8.85 9.59 -1.25
CA SER A 139 9.80 8.52 -0.93
C SER A 139 9.91 7.46 -2.04
N ASP A 140 8.81 7.21 -2.75
CA ASP A 140 8.77 6.21 -3.82
C ASP A 140 9.48 6.75 -5.06
N GLN A 141 9.29 8.03 -5.38
CA GLN A 141 10.01 8.71 -6.46
C GLN A 141 11.52 8.72 -6.22
N TYR A 142 11.96 9.06 -4.98
CA TYR A 142 13.38 9.02 -4.63
C TYR A 142 13.95 7.61 -4.73
N ALA A 143 13.23 6.60 -4.24
CA ALA A 143 13.66 5.22 -4.32
C ALA A 143 13.84 4.77 -5.77
N VAL A 144 12.86 5.06 -6.64
CA VAL A 144 12.92 4.72 -8.08
C VAL A 144 14.11 5.41 -8.76
N LYS A 145 14.24 6.73 -8.59
CA LYS A 145 15.37 7.50 -9.17
C LYS A 145 16.72 6.99 -8.70
N SER A 146 16.85 6.63 -7.42
CA SER A 146 18.09 6.06 -6.88
C SER A 146 18.43 4.71 -7.48
N GLN A 147 17.44 3.86 -7.73
CA GLN A 147 17.65 2.55 -8.36
C GLN A 147 18.03 2.67 -9.83
N ILE A 148 17.43 3.60 -10.57
CA ILE A 148 17.83 3.89 -11.96
C ILE A 148 19.29 4.31 -12.00
N ALA A 149 19.69 5.27 -11.13
CA ALA A 149 21.06 5.76 -11.05
C ALA A 149 22.05 4.67 -10.59
N PHE A 150 21.67 3.83 -9.63
CA PHE A 150 22.48 2.71 -9.16
C PHE A 150 22.84 1.73 -10.28
N HIS A 151 21.94 1.54 -11.25
CA HIS A 151 22.19 0.72 -12.43
C HIS A 151 22.91 1.45 -13.57
N GLY A 152 23.36 2.69 -13.35
CA GLY A 152 24.14 3.47 -14.31
C GLY A 152 23.30 4.18 -15.38
N TYR A 153 21.99 4.29 -15.20
CA TYR A 153 21.10 5.02 -16.12
C TYR A 153 20.77 6.41 -15.57
N ASP A 154 20.48 7.34 -16.47
CA ASP A 154 20.03 8.68 -16.11
C ASP A 154 18.53 8.68 -15.77
N PRO A 155 18.14 9.06 -14.53
CA PRO A 155 16.72 9.16 -14.16
C PRO A 155 15.92 10.11 -15.05
N ALA A 156 16.53 11.16 -15.61
CA ALA A 156 15.83 12.11 -16.47
C ALA A 156 15.33 11.48 -17.79
N SER A 157 16.02 10.47 -18.29
CA SER A 157 15.67 9.77 -19.53
C SER A 157 15.00 8.40 -19.30
N SER A 158 15.15 7.85 -18.09
CA SER A 158 14.72 6.49 -17.78
C SER A 158 13.48 6.41 -16.90
N LEU A 159 13.04 7.54 -16.30
CA LEU A 159 11.78 7.61 -15.56
C LEU A 159 10.67 8.18 -16.45
N ILE A 160 9.58 7.45 -16.57
CA ILE A 160 8.37 7.90 -17.25
C ILE A 160 7.32 8.18 -16.18
N GLU A 161 6.86 9.42 -16.10
CA GLU A 161 5.80 9.84 -15.19
C GLU A 161 4.47 9.97 -15.97
N LEU A 162 3.52 9.10 -15.65
CA LEU A 162 2.16 9.15 -16.20
C LEU A 162 1.40 10.32 -15.57
N SER A 163 0.95 11.25 -16.36
CA SER A 163 0.16 12.41 -15.93
C SER A 163 -1.26 12.35 -16.47
N PRO A 164 -2.27 12.76 -15.68
CA PRO A 164 -3.61 12.99 -16.19
C PRO A 164 -3.61 14.04 -17.32
N ARG A 165 -4.63 14.02 -18.16
CA ARG A 165 -4.82 15.06 -19.18
C ARG A 165 -5.05 16.43 -18.52
N PRO A 166 -4.75 17.53 -19.22
CA PRO A 166 -5.06 18.86 -18.73
C PRO A 166 -6.54 18.98 -18.32
N GLY A 167 -6.77 19.39 -17.05
CA GLY A 167 -8.11 19.52 -16.49
C GLY A 167 -8.68 18.23 -15.87
N GLU A 168 -7.97 17.12 -15.93
CA GLU A 168 -8.35 15.86 -15.27
C GLU A 168 -7.50 15.63 -14.02
N SER A 169 -8.07 14.91 -13.05
CA SER A 169 -7.37 14.53 -11.81
C SER A 169 -6.94 13.08 -11.78
N CYS A 170 -7.50 12.25 -12.66
CA CYS A 170 -7.25 10.80 -12.71
C CYS A 170 -6.60 10.40 -14.03
N LEU A 171 -5.79 9.37 -14.00
CA LEU A 171 -5.25 8.72 -15.19
C LEU A 171 -6.36 7.94 -15.89
N ARG A 172 -6.32 7.90 -17.22
CA ARG A 172 -7.20 7.03 -18.01
C ARG A 172 -6.49 5.72 -18.32
N ASP A 173 -7.21 4.62 -18.23
CA ASP A 173 -6.66 3.29 -18.53
C ASP A 173 -6.15 3.20 -19.99
N GLU A 174 -6.82 3.91 -20.92
CA GLU A 174 -6.41 3.97 -22.32
C GLU A 174 -5.02 4.61 -22.50
N GLU A 175 -4.66 5.62 -21.69
CA GLU A 175 -3.34 6.25 -21.75
C GLU A 175 -2.24 5.32 -21.26
N ILE A 176 -2.54 4.54 -20.22
CA ILE A 176 -1.60 3.54 -19.70
C ILE A 176 -1.38 2.45 -20.77
N ASN A 177 -2.46 1.96 -21.37
CA ASN A 177 -2.40 0.96 -22.42
C ASN A 177 -1.65 1.47 -23.65
N LEU A 178 -1.90 2.68 -24.10
CA LEU A 178 -1.17 3.34 -25.20
C LEU A 178 0.33 3.48 -24.90
N LEU A 179 0.71 3.81 -23.67
CA LEU A 179 2.11 3.84 -23.29
C LEU A 179 2.76 2.46 -23.37
N ILE A 180 2.07 1.43 -22.87
CA ILE A 180 2.57 0.04 -22.91
C ILE A 180 2.71 -0.42 -24.37
N GLU A 181 1.78 -0.07 -25.23
CA GLU A 181 1.84 -0.41 -26.67
C GLU A 181 3.03 0.26 -27.38
N ARG A 182 3.26 1.53 -27.11
CA ARG A 182 4.29 2.34 -27.81
C ARG A 182 5.71 2.10 -27.28
N SER A 183 5.85 1.90 -25.99
CA SER A 183 7.15 1.92 -25.30
C SER A 183 7.41 0.68 -24.45
N GLY A 184 6.53 -0.32 -24.47
CA GLY A 184 6.63 -1.50 -23.61
C GLY A 184 7.95 -2.26 -23.72
N ASP A 185 8.58 -2.23 -24.91
CA ASP A 185 9.86 -2.88 -25.14
C ASP A 185 11.04 -2.20 -24.44
N GLU A 186 10.90 -0.91 -24.08
CA GLU A 186 11.90 -0.14 -23.33
C GLU A 186 11.63 -0.15 -21.81
N ILE A 187 10.41 -0.54 -21.41
CA ILE A 187 9.95 -0.51 -20.01
C ILE A 187 10.38 -1.79 -19.30
N ALA A 188 11.22 -1.66 -18.28
CA ALA A 188 11.63 -2.77 -17.42
C ALA A 188 10.67 -3.00 -16.26
N LEU A 189 10.05 -1.92 -15.73
CA LEU A 189 9.17 -1.96 -14.56
C LEU A 189 8.07 -0.91 -14.69
N ILE A 190 6.84 -1.29 -14.38
CA ILE A 190 5.73 -0.38 -14.12
C ILE A 190 5.41 -0.46 -12.62
N LEU A 191 5.44 0.67 -11.94
CA LEU A 191 5.22 0.79 -10.50
C LEU A 191 4.09 1.78 -10.23
N LEU A 192 2.92 1.27 -9.92
CA LEU A 192 1.73 2.06 -9.64
C LEU A 192 1.22 1.79 -8.22
N GLY A 193 0.59 2.76 -7.60
CA GLY A 193 -0.16 2.55 -6.38
C GLY A 193 -1.36 1.62 -6.62
N GLY A 194 -1.78 0.83 -5.65
CA GLY A 194 -3.06 0.11 -5.74
C GLY A 194 -4.24 1.09 -5.75
N VAL A 195 -4.06 2.19 -5.01
CA VAL A 195 -4.95 3.36 -4.99
C VAL A 195 -4.07 4.61 -4.92
N ASN A 196 -4.34 5.59 -5.75
CA ASN A 196 -3.65 6.88 -5.69
C ASN A 196 -4.03 7.61 -4.39
N TYR A 197 -3.03 8.06 -3.62
CA TYR A 197 -3.25 8.63 -2.29
C TYR A 197 -3.91 10.02 -2.30
N ALA A 198 -3.81 10.75 -3.40
CA ALA A 198 -4.36 12.10 -3.53
C ALA A 198 -5.77 12.11 -4.13
N THR A 199 -6.01 11.25 -5.14
CA THR A 199 -7.26 11.23 -5.90
C THR A 199 -8.22 10.13 -5.47
N GLY A 200 -7.73 9.10 -4.79
CA GLY A 200 -8.50 7.89 -4.48
C GLY A 200 -8.72 6.97 -5.70
N GLN A 201 -8.12 7.26 -6.85
CA GLN A 201 -8.23 6.41 -8.03
C GLN A 201 -7.66 5.02 -7.73
N ALA A 202 -8.47 3.99 -7.96
CA ALA A 202 -8.04 2.59 -7.96
C ALA A 202 -7.71 2.15 -9.39
N PHE A 203 -6.61 1.41 -9.57
CA PHE A 203 -6.24 0.84 -10.86
C PHE A 203 -6.73 -0.61 -10.98
N ASP A 204 -7.18 -1.01 -12.18
CA ASP A 204 -7.43 -2.42 -12.48
C ASP A 204 -6.10 -3.17 -12.68
N MET A 205 -5.56 -3.66 -11.56
CA MET A 205 -4.27 -4.38 -11.55
C MET A 205 -4.31 -5.69 -12.35
N LYS A 206 -5.51 -6.28 -12.53
CA LYS A 206 -5.67 -7.51 -13.30
C LYS A 206 -5.53 -7.23 -14.80
N GLU A 207 -6.19 -6.18 -15.28
CA GLU A 207 -6.08 -5.72 -16.66
C GLU A 207 -4.66 -5.28 -16.96
N LEU A 208 -4.08 -4.40 -16.14
CA LEU A 208 -2.70 -3.93 -16.28
C LEU A 208 -1.70 -5.09 -16.33
N ARG A 209 -1.86 -6.09 -15.46
CA ARG A 209 -0.99 -7.27 -15.48
C ARG A 209 -1.06 -7.99 -16.81
N THR A 210 -2.25 -8.15 -17.36
CA THR A 210 -2.44 -8.83 -18.66
C THR A 210 -1.69 -8.10 -19.77
N GLN A 211 -1.85 -6.79 -19.87
CA GLN A 211 -1.20 -5.94 -20.87
C GLN A 211 0.34 -5.95 -20.73
N VAL A 212 0.83 -5.83 -19.52
CA VAL A 212 2.27 -5.80 -19.21
C VAL A 212 2.95 -7.13 -19.50
N MET A 213 2.29 -8.26 -19.20
CA MET A 213 2.84 -9.58 -19.46
C MET A 213 3.01 -9.86 -20.96
N LEU A 214 2.14 -9.32 -21.81
CA LEU A 214 2.25 -9.46 -23.27
C LEU A 214 3.53 -8.82 -23.83
N ARG A 215 4.11 -7.84 -23.13
CA ARG A 215 5.34 -7.12 -23.51
C ARG A 215 6.56 -7.52 -22.69
N ALA A 216 6.47 -8.58 -21.88
CA ALA A 216 7.54 -9.06 -20.99
C ALA A 216 8.11 -8.01 -20.02
N ALA A 217 7.41 -6.91 -19.79
CA ALA A 217 7.71 -5.96 -18.69
C ALA A 217 7.27 -6.55 -17.35
N ARG A 218 7.72 -5.94 -16.25
CA ARG A 218 7.31 -6.33 -14.90
C ARG A 218 6.36 -5.30 -14.32
N LEU A 219 5.29 -5.77 -13.71
CA LEU A 219 4.35 -4.93 -12.97
C LEU A 219 4.60 -5.11 -11.48
N ALA A 220 4.82 -4.00 -10.78
CA ALA A 220 4.79 -3.96 -9.33
C ALA A 220 3.74 -2.95 -8.87
N SER A 221 3.08 -3.23 -7.77
CA SER A 221 2.12 -2.32 -7.15
C SER A 221 2.48 -2.05 -5.71
N ILE A 222 2.44 -0.78 -5.33
CA ILE A 222 2.59 -0.36 -3.95
C ILE A 222 1.19 -0.25 -3.34
N TRP A 223 0.85 -1.19 -2.48
CA TRP A 223 -0.40 -1.18 -1.73
C TRP A 223 -0.23 -0.37 -0.44
N ARG A 224 -0.16 0.95 -0.55
CA ARG A 224 -0.01 1.79 0.63
C ARG A 224 -1.32 2.02 1.38
N MET A 225 -2.49 1.75 0.75
CA MET A 225 -3.76 2.29 1.21
C MET A 225 -4.99 1.44 0.89
N ARG A 226 -4.91 0.13 0.89
CA ARG A 226 -6.14 -0.65 0.94
C ARG A 226 -6.30 -1.35 2.28
N PRO A 227 -7.12 -0.82 3.21
CA PRO A 227 -7.86 -1.68 4.09
C PRO A 227 -8.93 -2.38 3.26
N ALA A 228 -9.04 -3.65 3.41
CA ALA A 228 -10.10 -4.64 3.22
C ALA A 228 -11.49 -4.23 2.60
N THR A 229 -11.57 -3.30 1.67
CA THR A 229 -12.88 -2.85 1.11
C THR A 229 -13.08 -3.11 -0.38
N CYS A 230 -12.30 -3.98 -0.98
CA CYS A 230 -12.58 -4.49 -2.30
C CYS A 230 -12.57 -6.02 -2.28
N ILE A 231 -13.67 -6.58 -1.79
CA ILE A 231 -14.17 -7.90 -2.16
C ILE A 231 -15.28 -7.69 -3.17
#